data_c1dcac2b6686c6e8d9eef6146ae0e79b
#
_entry.id   c1dcac2b6686c6e8d9eef6146ae0e79b
#
_cell.length_a   1.000
_cell.length_b   1.000
_cell.length_c   1.000
_cell.angle_alpha   90.00
_cell.angle_beta   90.00
_cell.angle_gamma   90.00
#
_symmetry.space_group_name_H-M   'P 1'
#
loop_
_entity.id
_entity.type
_entity.pdbx_description
1 polymer ?
#
loop_
_entity_poly.entity_id
_entity_poly.type
_entity_poly.pdbx_seq_one_letter_code
_entity_poly.pdbx_strand_id
1 'polypeptide(L)'
;MNGIGQFNEYNVFMPGRGRRVVKIAIVYPSTYQASITNLFTHIAYYYIYRTLGAGKVLVDRFTLDNVSAGAITGLPLGKFDIALVSIGFEIDIVNFIRMLIDNGIIPNKRKRSKGPVLIAGGPPLIANPEPIIDIVDAVFIGDGEAFLKVLSEIIDECSSDRHCILERFNDTKNGLYLGNKERKVRKSIISNLDDAFFPTYQIRSEKVQPVYGDGYYVEASRGCKWLCPFCLESYITHPPRYRSISKLKKLIEEGTANLKVQRAILYSLSYFDHPNSLKLLEWLLSNNYSFSLPSVRFDTLSKSKIDLIALGGQRTITIAPETPYPDLSCRLHKCFRLRDLLDLCAYVIERKLNLKLYFMLGVPGENHSEEGITKFIRNIISHTKLIRRNQIRVTINPLIPKAHTPFQYIPLISKSLYKQKTTYLKKKLNALGIRVSIYDWKWAFAQTLIGLAGKDISKLLVVWALKGGGIGSLKTAIKETNYDFSYVLKYKDLNYEFPWNKVVLGLEDLIKREASALLEYALKYTH
;
A
#
# COMPACT_ATOMS: atom_id res chain seq x y z
N MET A 1 18.57 14.00 22.60
CA MET A 1 19.20 14.36 21.29
C MET A 1 18.40 15.51 20.72
N ASN A 2 19.03 16.62 20.37
CA ASN A 2 18.29 17.71 19.72
C ASN A 2 17.90 17.26 18.31
N GLY A 3 16.63 17.46 17.94
CA GLY A 3 16.14 17.10 16.61
C GLY A 3 16.76 17.98 15.52
N ILE A 4 16.86 17.44 14.31
CA ILE A 4 17.54 18.07 13.18
C ILE A 4 16.56 18.33 12.04
N GLY A 5 16.84 19.37 11.25
CA GLY A 5 16.08 19.70 10.05
C GLY A 5 14.66 20.24 10.30
N GLN A 6 13.86 20.29 9.24
CA GLN A 6 12.55 20.92 9.25
C GLN A 6 11.56 20.29 10.26
N PHE A 7 11.66 18.96 10.45
CA PHE A 7 10.74 18.19 11.30
C PHE A 7 11.30 17.87 12.69
N ASN A 8 12.45 18.44 13.10
CA ASN A 8 13.13 18.06 14.33
C ASN A 8 13.30 16.53 14.45
N GLU A 9 14.00 15.97 13.47
CA GLU A 9 14.19 14.52 13.40
C GLU A 9 15.34 14.04 14.28
N TYR A 10 15.17 12.85 14.82
CA TYR A 10 16.21 12.10 15.50
C TYR A 10 16.36 10.69 14.93
N ASN A 11 17.43 9.99 15.29
CA ASN A 11 17.86 8.74 14.66
C ASN A 11 18.19 8.94 13.16
N VAL A 12 18.78 10.06 12.80
CA VAL A 12 19.22 10.35 11.43
C VAL A 12 20.73 10.60 11.40
N PHE A 13 21.36 10.26 10.27
CA PHE A 13 22.77 10.56 10.05
C PHE A 13 22.96 12.02 9.64
N MET A 14 24.00 12.65 10.18
CA MET A 14 24.38 13.97 9.73
C MET A 14 24.97 13.89 8.32
N PRO A 15 24.64 14.85 7.44
CA PRO A 15 25.21 14.89 6.11
C PRO A 15 26.75 14.96 6.18
N GLY A 16 27.42 14.08 5.46
CA GLY A 16 28.87 14.14 5.28
C GLY A 16 29.29 15.44 4.57
N ARG A 17 30.39 16.06 5.00
CA ARG A 17 30.91 17.31 4.42
C ARG A 17 31.89 17.10 3.23
N GLY A 18 31.92 15.90 2.64
CA GLY A 18 32.81 15.55 1.54
C GLY A 18 32.46 16.23 0.21
N ARG A 19 33.46 16.59 -0.60
CA ARG A 19 33.25 17.24 -1.91
C ARG A 19 32.69 16.31 -3.02
N ARG A 20 32.71 14.98 -2.83
CA ARG A 20 32.28 13.98 -3.84
C ARG A 20 31.41 12.90 -3.22
N VAL A 21 30.29 13.32 -2.66
CA VAL A 21 29.26 12.36 -2.15
C VAL A 21 28.14 12.22 -3.16
N VAL A 22 27.68 10.98 -3.38
CA VAL A 22 26.48 10.69 -4.18
C VAL A 22 25.25 11.08 -3.37
N LYS A 23 24.43 11.99 -3.91
CA LYS A 23 23.24 12.49 -3.25
C LYS A 23 22.01 11.67 -3.67
N ILE A 24 21.39 11.03 -2.71
CA ILE A 24 20.24 10.16 -2.93
C ILE A 24 19.03 10.73 -2.22
N ALA A 25 17.97 11.02 -2.98
CA ALA A 25 16.68 11.42 -2.45
C ALA A 25 15.75 10.21 -2.28
N ILE A 26 15.16 10.04 -1.11
CA ILE A 26 14.02 9.14 -0.90
C ILE A 26 12.76 9.99 -0.99
N VAL A 27 11.96 9.78 -2.03
CA VAL A 27 10.75 10.56 -2.31
C VAL A 27 9.52 9.73 -1.99
N TYR A 28 8.71 10.24 -1.07
CA TYR A 28 7.41 9.66 -0.72
C TYR A 28 6.31 10.68 -1.05
N PRO A 29 5.57 10.53 -2.16
CA PRO A 29 4.63 11.55 -2.65
C PRO A 29 3.31 11.61 -1.84
N SER A 30 3.42 11.64 -0.53
CA SER A 30 2.35 11.80 0.43
C SER A 30 2.84 12.62 1.63
N THR A 31 2.11 12.62 2.75
CA THR A 31 2.50 13.41 3.93
C THR A 31 3.75 12.87 4.60
N TYR A 32 4.47 13.75 5.29
CA TYR A 32 5.62 13.37 6.12
C TYR A 32 5.22 12.34 7.19
N GLN A 33 4.05 12.53 7.83
CA GLN A 33 3.50 11.57 8.79
C GLN A 33 3.39 10.15 8.22
N ALA A 34 2.89 10.03 6.98
CA ALA A 34 2.80 8.74 6.29
C ALA A 34 4.19 8.18 5.93
N SER A 35 5.14 9.03 5.54
CA SER A 35 6.50 8.62 5.17
C SER A 35 7.28 7.98 6.33
N ILE A 36 7.17 8.54 7.54
CA ILE A 36 7.80 7.96 8.76
C ILE A 36 7.05 6.74 9.31
N THR A 37 5.92 6.39 8.72
CA THR A 37 5.18 5.14 8.97
C THR A 37 5.52 4.07 7.92
N ASN A 38 6.03 4.48 6.75
CA ASN A 38 6.39 3.59 5.65
C ASN A 38 7.72 2.87 5.93
N LEU A 39 7.70 1.53 5.92
CA LEU A 39 8.89 0.74 6.21
C LEU A 39 10.01 0.93 5.19
N PHE A 40 9.69 1.08 3.90
CA PHE A 40 10.71 1.26 2.86
C PHE A 40 11.53 2.53 3.08
N THR A 41 10.93 3.61 3.58
CA THR A 41 11.66 4.84 3.92
C THR A 41 12.80 4.56 4.91
N HIS A 42 12.51 3.79 5.96
CA HIS A 42 13.54 3.42 6.95
C HIS A 42 14.53 2.41 6.39
N ILE A 43 14.05 1.39 5.70
CA ILE A 43 14.90 0.35 5.10
C ILE A 43 15.90 0.98 4.13
N ALA A 44 15.43 1.79 3.17
CA ALA A 44 16.31 2.43 2.19
C ALA A 44 17.32 3.36 2.85
N TYR A 45 16.86 4.22 3.78
CA TYR A 45 17.72 5.18 4.47
C TYR A 45 18.88 4.49 5.20
N TYR A 46 18.58 3.52 6.06
CA TYR A 46 19.61 2.86 6.88
C TYR A 46 20.43 1.85 6.08
N TYR A 47 19.85 1.18 5.07
CA TYR A 47 20.57 0.26 4.20
C TYR A 47 21.68 0.99 3.43
N ILE A 48 21.34 2.11 2.80
CA ILE A 48 22.28 2.90 1.98
C ILE A 48 23.45 3.40 2.83
N TYR A 49 23.17 3.98 4.00
CA TYR A 49 24.23 4.43 4.89
C TYR A 49 25.09 3.29 5.45
N ARG A 50 24.48 2.15 5.76
CA ARG A 50 25.20 0.97 6.26
C ARG A 50 26.12 0.38 5.19
N THR A 51 25.67 0.33 3.94
CA THR A 51 26.38 -0.35 2.86
C THR A 51 27.47 0.54 2.25
N LEU A 52 27.16 1.80 1.99
CA LEU A 52 28.05 2.72 1.27
C LEU A 52 28.83 3.66 2.20
N GLY A 53 28.34 3.89 3.42
CA GLY A 53 28.96 4.76 4.41
C GLY A 53 28.66 6.25 4.21
N ALA A 54 28.59 6.99 5.33
CA ALA A 54 28.27 8.43 5.34
C ALA A 54 29.33 9.32 4.64
N GLY A 55 30.54 8.79 4.38
CA GLY A 55 31.57 9.50 3.61
C GLY A 55 31.37 9.46 2.09
N LYS A 56 30.62 8.47 1.58
CA LYS A 56 30.36 8.28 0.14
C LYS A 56 29.00 8.79 -0.29
N VAL A 57 28.01 8.77 0.59
CA VAL A 57 26.62 9.11 0.26
C VAL A 57 26.02 10.15 1.21
N LEU A 58 25.10 10.92 0.67
CA LEU A 58 24.20 11.79 1.40
C LEU A 58 22.77 11.38 1.05
N VAL A 59 21.98 10.97 2.05
CA VAL A 59 20.59 10.58 1.84
C VAL A 59 19.66 11.57 2.51
N ASP A 60 18.67 12.08 1.76
CA ASP A 60 17.64 12.96 2.29
C ASP A 60 16.25 12.55 1.82
N ARG A 61 15.20 13.14 2.37
CA ARG A 61 13.82 12.74 2.14
C ARG A 61 12.95 13.91 1.72
N PHE A 62 12.02 13.60 0.79
CA PHE A 62 11.06 14.53 0.22
C PHE A 62 9.64 13.96 0.35
N THR A 63 8.73 14.80 0.80
CA THR A 63 7.29 14.49 0.95
C THR A 63 6.47 15.69 0.46
N LEU A 64 5.13 15.60 0.49
CA LEU A 64 4.28 16.75 0.15
C LEU A 64 4.41 17.90 1.17
N ASP A 65 4.89 17.63 2.38
CA ASP A 65 5.07 18.65 3.42
C ASP A 65 6.42 19.38 3.31
N ASN A 66 7.36 18.86 2.49
CA ASN A 66 8.67 19.46 2.22
C ASN A 66 9.09 19.28 0.75
N VAL A 67 8.21 19.67 -0.17
CA VAL A 67 8.39 19.48 -1.62
C VAL A 67 9.64 20.15 -2.15
N SER A 68 9.92 21.38 -1.75
CA SER A 68 10.99 22.23 -2.32
C SER A 68 12.36 22.01 -1.70
N ALA A 69 12.44 21.31 -0.56
CA ALA A 69 13.69 21.18 0.19
C ALA A 69 13.76 19.85 0.94
N GLY A 70 14.92 19.21 0.92
CA GLY A 70 15.17 17.99 1.70
C GLY A 70 14.99 18.22 3.20
N ALA A 71 14.44 17.23 3.88
CA ALA A 71 14.07 17.31 5.30
C ALA A 71 15.25 17.68 6.23
N ILE A 72 16.46 17.26 5.90
CA ILE A 72 17.68 17.49 6.68
C ILE A 72 18.56 18.58 6.05
N THR A 73 18.81 18.47 4.73
CA THR A 73 19.82 19.29 4.05
C THR A 73 19.30 20.65 3.60
N GLY A 74 17.98 20.77 3.42
CA GLY A 74 17.37 21.95 2.79
C GLY A 74 17.68 22.08 1.29
N LEU A 75 18.37 21.11 0.66
CA LEU A 75 18.67 21.15 -0.77
C LEU A 75 17.41 20.82 -1.59
N PRO A 76 17.20 21.48 -2.75
CA PRO A 76 16.11 21.13 -3.65
C PRO A 76 16.37 19.79 -4.34
N LEU A 77 15.29 19.07 -4.71
CA LEU A 77 15.34 17.73 -5.33
C LEU A 77 16.23 17.68 -6.58
N GLY A 78 16.25 18.74 -7.38
CA GLY A 78 17.08 18.84 -8.58
C GLY A 78 18.61 18.84 -8.33
N LYS A 79 19.06 18.94 -7.08
CA LYS A 79 20.47 18.86 -6.69
C LYS A 79 20.92 17.45 -6.28
N PHE A 80 20.02 16.49 -6.33
CA PHE A 80 20.32 15.08 -6.05
C PHE A 80 20.70 14.36 -7.34
N ASP A 81 21.50 13.30 -7.21
CA ASP A 81 21.98 12.49 -8.33
C ASP A 81 20.99 11.35 -8.64
N ILE A 82 20.39 10.78 -7.60
CA ILE A 82 19.43 9.67 -7.67
C ILE A 82 18.20 10.01 -6.82
N ALA A 83 17.01 9.66 -7.29
CA ALA A 83 15.78 9.73 -6.51
C ALA A 83 15.06 8.38 -6.50
N LEU A 84 14.90 7.81 -5.30
CA LEU A 84 14.13 6.60 -5.04
C LEU A 84 12.71 6.98 -4.69
N VAL A 85 11.76 6.67 -5.55
CA VAL A 85 10.36 7.10 -5.44
C VAL A 85 9.50 5.94 -4.98
N SER A 86 8.95 6.05 -3.77
CA SER A 86 8.04 5.04 -3.19
C SER A 86 6.59 5.42 -3.44
N ILE A 87 5.94 4.73 -4.37
CA ILE A 87 4.52 4.93 -4.73
C ILE A 87 3.67 3.95 -3.93
N GLY A 88 2.90 4.47 -2.97
CA GLY A 88 1.99 3.66 -2.13
C GLY A 88 0.63 3.42 -2.77
N PHE A 89 0.11 4.41 -3.49
CA PHE A 89 -1.17 4.38 -4.18
C PHE A 89 -1.06 4.99 -5.57
N GLU A 90 -1.98 4.65 -6.47
CA GLU A 90 -1.98 5.15 -7.85
C GLU A 90 -1.97 6.69 -7.92
N ILE A 91 -2.69 7.35 -7.01
CA ILE A 91 -2.77 8.83 -6.96
C ILE A 91 -1.43 9.47 -6.61
N ASP A 92 -0.56 8.76 -5.92
CA ASP A 92 0.78 9.27 -5.58
C ASP A 92 1.62 9.56 -6.84
N ILE A 93 1.30 8.93 -7.97
CA ILE A 93 1.94 9.23 -9.26
C ILE A 93 1.68 10.71 -9.65
N VAL A 94 0.46 11.19 -9.48
CA VAL A 94 0.09 12.59 -9.79
C VAL A 94 0.79 13.55 -8.82
N ASN A 95 0.83 13.19 -7.54
CA ASN A 95 1.55 13.95 -6.53
C ASN A 95 3.04 14.03 -6.84
N PHE A 96 3.64 12.91 -7.23
CA PHE A 96 5.05 12.86 -7.62
C PHE A 96 5.34 13.76 -8.83
N ILE A 97 4.49 13.73 -9.86
CA ILE A 97 4.63 14.61 -11.03
C ILE A 97 4.59 16.08 -10.60
N ARG A 98 3.70 16.46 -9.67
CA ARG A 98 3.66 17.81 -9.10
C ARG A 98 4.97 18.16 -8.40
N MET A 99 5.49 17.25 -7.56
CA MET A 99 6.78 17.45 -6.89
C MET A 99 7.92 17.68 -7.90
N LEU A 100 7.94 16.99 -9.04
CA LEU A 100 8.90 17.25 -10.12
C LEU A 100 8.74 18.66 -10.68
N ILE A 101 7.51 19.06 -11.03
CA ILE A 101 7.17 20.38 -11.59
C ILE A 101 7.58 21.50 -10.62
N ASP A 102 7.22 21.37 -9.35
CA ASP A 102 7.51 22.34 -8.29
C ASP A 102 9.02 22.50 -8.05
N ASN A 103 9.82 21.49 -8.39
CA ASN A 103 11.31 21.54 -8.36
C ASN A 103 11.95 21.90 -9.71
N GLY A 104 11.17 22.31 -10.71
CA GLY A 104 11.68 22.64 -12.04
C GLY A 104 12.24 21.44 -12.81
N ILE A 105 11.88 20.21 -12.42
CA ILE A 105 12.31 18.99 -13.08
C ILE A 105 11.29 18.61 -14.15
N ILE A 106 11.74 18.44 -15.39
CA ILE A 106 10.88 18.07 -16.53
C ILE A 106 10.35 16.64 -16.32
N PRO A 107 9.00 16.43 -16.21
CA PRO A 107 8.46 15.10 -15.98
C PRO A 107 8.78 14.11 -17.11
N ASN A 108 8.70 14.53 -18.37
CA ASN A 108 8.98 13.65 -19.51
C ASN A 108 10.45 13.23 -19.55
N LYS A 109 10.74 11.93 -19.37
CA LYS A 109 12.12 11.41 -19.29
C LYS A 109 12.95 11.65 -20.56
N ARG A 110 12.31 11.66 -21.75
CA ARG A 110 13.01 11.89 -23.02
C ARG A 110 13.48 13.33 -23.19
N LYS A 111 12.82 14.28 -22.51
CA LYS A 111 13.18 15.71 -22.52
C LYS A 111 14.03 16.12 -21.34
N ARG A 112 14.22 15.22 -20.35
CA ARG A 112 14.95 15.48 -19.11
C ARG A 112 16.44 15.17 -19.29
N SER A 113 17.26 16.18 -19.48
CA SER A 113 18.74 16.07 -19.55
C SER A 113 19.45 16.38 -18.22
N LYS A 114 18.74 16.99 -17.25
CA LYS A 114 19.29 17.43 -15.95
C LYS A 114 18.42 16.93 -14.80
N GLY A 115 19.00 16.86 -13.60
CA GLY A 115 18.34 16.39 -12.38
C GLY A 115 18.61 14.92 -12.09
N PRO A 116 17.97 14.35 -11.04
CA PRO A 116 18.26 12.98 -10.58
C PRO A 116 17.87 11.90 -11.60
N VAL A 117 18.54 10.75 -11.52
CA VAL A 117 18.02 9.50 -12.07
C VAL A 117 16.82 9.09 -11.23
N LEU A 118 15.65 9.00 -11.86
CA LEU A 118 14.39 8.71 -11.17
C LEU A 118 14.08 7.20 -11.22
N ILE A 119 14.02 6.56 -10.07
CA ILE A 119 13.72 5.14 -9.94
C ILE A 119 12.50 5.00 -9.04
N ALA A 120 11.43 4.43 -9.56
CA ALA A 120 10.19 4.25 -8.81
C ALA A 120 9.94 2.78 -8.46
N GLY A 121 9.24 2.55 -7.36
CA GLY A 121 8.75 1.24 -6.93
C GLY A 121 7.52 1.39 -6.02
N GLY A 122 6.99 0.27 -5.59
CA GLY A 122 5.85 0.21 -4.68
C GLY A 122 4.67 -0.56 -5.28
N PRO A 123 3.64 -0.86 -4.46
CA PRO A 123 2.58 -1.78 -4.80
C PRO A 123 1.89 -1.54 -6.15
N PRO A 124 1.41 -0.33 -6.49
CA PRO A 124 0.77 -0.10 -7.78
C PRO A 124 1.68 -0.34 -8.97
N LEU A 125 2.98 -0.04 -8.81
CA LEU A 125 3.97 -0.14 -9.89
C LEU A 125 4.46 -1.58 -10.09
N ILE A 126 4.46 -2.40 -9.04
CA ILE A 126 4.72 -3.84 -9.18
C ILE A 126 3.63 -4.49 -10.04
N ALA A 127 2.40 -4.02 -9.94
CA ALA A 127 1.31 -4.52 -10.76
C ALA A 127 1.29 -3.89 -12.16
N ASN A 128 1.41 -2.57 -12.24
CA ASN A 128 1.34 -1.85 -13.51
C ASN A 128 2.32 -0.66 -13.54
N PRO A 129 3.51 -0.82 -14.11
CA PRO A 129 4.50 0.26 -14.23
C PRO A 129 4.21 1.24 -15.38
N GLU A 130 3.30 0.89 -16.30
CA GLU A 130 3.05 1.64 -17.53
C GLU A 130 2.66 3.11 -17.31
N PRO A 131 1.78 3.47 -16.33
CA PRO A 131 1.36 4.86 -16.15
C PRO A 131 2.48 5.85 -15.87
N ILE A 132 3.60 5.39 -15.28
CA ILE A 132 4.71 6.27 -14.86
C ILE A 132 5.96 6.14 -15.74
N ILE A 133 6.03 5.16 -16.65
CA ILE A 133 7.27 4.80 -17.33
C ILE A 133 7.83 5.88 -18.27
N ASP A 134 7.02 6.79 -18.77
CA ASP A 134 7.49 7.94 -19.55
C ASP A 134 7.97 9.11 -18.66
N ILE A 135 7.84 8.96 -17.33
CA ILE A 135 8.21 9.98 -16.33
C ILE A 135 9.49 9.58 -15.60
N VAL A 136 9.63 8.32 -15.19
CA VAL A 136 10.81 7.81 -14.48
C VAL A 136 11.79 7.09 -15.41
N ASP A 137 13.05 7.01 -15.01
CA ASP A 137 14.08 6.32 -15.80
C ASP A 137 13.93 4.80 -15.68
N ALA A 138 13.51 4.31 -14.51
CA ALA A 138 13.25 2.89 -14.26
C ALA A 138 12.15 2.67 -13.23
N VAL A 139 11.48 1.50 -13.29
CA VAL A 139 10.57 1.00 -12.25
C VAL A 139 11.10 -0.33 -11.73
N PHE A 140 11.20 -0.48 -10.42
CA PHE A 140 11.58 -1.76 -9.82
C PHE A 140 10.34 -2.60 -9.47
N ILE A 141 10.33 -3.83 -9.98
CA ILE A 141 9.27 -4.82 -9.79
C ILE A 141 9.75 -5.87 -8.79
N GLY A 142 9.37 -5.70 -7.53
CA GLY A 142 9.78 -6.65 -6.49
C GLY A 142 10.00 -6.04 -5.12
N ASP A 143 10.72 -6.78 -4.27
CA ASP A 143 11.08 -6.37 -2.91
C ASP A 143 12.16 -5.30 -2.94
N GLY A 144 11.95 -4.18 -2.25
CA GLY A 144 12.83 -3.02 -2.29
C GLY A 144 14.26 -3.31 -1.86
N GLU A 145 14.47 -4.21 -0.91
CA GLU A 145 15.79 -4.60 -0.42
C GLU A 145 16.64 -5.31 -1.50
N ALA A 146 15.99 -6.08 -2.39
CA ALA A 146 16.66 -6.69 -3.53
C ALA A 146 17.19 -5.62 -4.50
N PHE A 147 16.42 -4.55 -4.70
CA PHE A 147 16.86 -3.42 -5.51
C PHE A 147 17.99 -2.63 -4.85
N LEU A 148 17.91 -2.37 -3.54
CA LEU A 148 18.93 -1.60 -2.82
C LEU A 148 20.32 -2.27 -2.91
N LYS A 149 20.37 -3.61 -2.94
CA LYS A 149 21.62 -4.34 -3.18
C LYS A 149 22.21 -3.99 -4.56
N VAL A 150 21.41 -4.15 -5.62
CA VAL A 150 21.83 -3.83 -6.99
C VAL A 150 22.23 -2.35 -7.13
N LEU A 151 21.43 -1.46 -6.54
CA LEU A 151 21.74 -0.01 -6.57
C LEU A 151 23.07 0.31 -5.90
N SER A 152 23.37 -0.34 -4.77
CA SER A 152 24.64 -0.11 -4.07
C SER A 152 25.85 -0.53 -4.92
N GLU A 153 25.74 -1.65 -5.62
CA GLU A 153 26.77 -2.13 -6.55
C GLU A 153 26.97 -1.13 -7.71
N ILE A 154 25.88 -0.61 -8.29
CA ILE A 154 25.92 0.40 -9.35
C ILE A 154 26.55 1.71 -8.85
N ILE A 155 26.23 2.16 -7.64
CA ILE A 155 26.79 3.39 -7.05
C ILE A 155 28.29 3.23 -6.79
N ASP A 156 28.74 2.08 -6.32
CA ASP A 156 30.16 1.81 -6.09
C ASP A 156 30.97 1.87 -7.40
N GLU A 157 30.38 1.45 -8.51
CA GLU A 157 31.02 1.46 -9.83
C GLU A 157 30.90 2.84 -10.54
N CYS A 158 29.68 3.39 -10.59
CA CYS A 158 29.37 4.57 -11.39
C CYS A 158 29.45 5.90 -10.62
N SER A 159 29.49 5.85 -9.27
CA SER A 159 29.33 7.05 -8.43
C SER A 159 28.05 7.83 -8.80
N SER A 160 28.15 9.10 -9.17
CA SER A 160 27.05 9.96 -9.59
C SER A 160 26.91 10.11 -11.11
N ASP A 161 27.67 9.34 -11.90
CA ASP A 161 27.60 9.43 -13.36
C ASP A 161 26.27 8.87 -13.87
N ARG A 162 25.43 9.79 -14.35
CA ARG A 162 24.08 9.47 -14.87
C ARG A 162 24.13 8.48 -16.04
N HIS A 163 25.08 8.63 -16.95
CA HIS A 163 25.16 7.78 -18.14
C HIS A 163 25.53 6.34 -17.75
N CYS A 164 26.56 6.20 -16.93
CA CYS A 164 26.97 4.91 -16.38
C CYS A 164 25.81 4.21 -15.65
N ILE A 165 25.10 4.92 -14.77
CA ILE A 165 23.96 4.36 -14.02
C ILE A 165 22.86 3.83 -14.98
N LEU A 166 22.50 4.61 -16.01
CA LEU A 166 21.48 4.21 -16.97
C LEU A 166 21.90 3.04 -17.86
N GLU A 167 23.18 2.95 -18.23
CA GLU A 167 23.73 1.79 -18.95
C GLU A 167 23.66 0.54 -18.09
N ARG A 168 24.07 0.61 -16.81
CA ARG A 168 23.98 -0.53 -15.88
C ARG A 168 22.54 -1.00 -15.65
N PHE A 169 21.54 -0.12 -15.76
CA PHE A 169 20.14 -0.53 -15.73
C PHE A 169 19.76 -1.42 -16.91
N ASN A 170 20.31 -1.19 -18.11
CA ASN A 170 20.05 -2.05 -19.26
C ASN A 170 20.63 -3.47 -19.06
N ASP A 171 21.75 -3.58 -18.36
CA ASP A 171 22.40 -4.85 -18.04
C ASP A 171 21.70 -5.63 -16.91
N THR A 172 20.93 -4.93 -16.08
CA THR A 172 20.22 -5.55 -14.95
C THR A 172 19.07 -6.44 -15.43
N LYS A 173 19.20 -7.75 -15.21
CA LYS A 173 18.27 -8.75 -15.78
C LYS A 173 16.96 -8.91 -15.02
N ASN A 174 16.96 -8.72 -13.70
CA ASN A 174 15.82 -9.04 -12.83
C ASN A 174 15.22 -7.79 -12.17
N GLY A 175 13.90 -7.72 -12.16
CA GLY A 175 13.14 -6.73 -11.39
C GLY A 175 13.12 -5.31 -11.98
N LEU A 176 13.97 -4.96 -12.96
CA LEU A 176 14.03 -3.60 -13.47
C LEU A 176 13.27 -3.45 -14.79
N TYR A 177 12.20 -2.64 -14.77
CA TYR A 177 11.33 -2.31 -15.90
C TYR A 177 11.71 -0.95 -16.48
N LEU A 178 12.12 -0.92 -17.76
CA LEU A 178 12.59 0.29 -18.46
C LEU A 178 11.60 0.79 -19.54
N GLY A 179 10.47 0.10 -19.70
CA GLY A 179 9.50 0.42 -20.76
C GLY A 179 9.82 -0.18 -22.12
N ASN A 180 10.79 -1.09 -22.21
CA ASN A 180 11.07 -1.83 -23.44
C ASN A 180 9.97 -2.87 -23.69
N LYS A 181 9.31 -2.79 -24.85
CA LYS A 181 8.19 -3.66 -25.22
C LYS A 181 8.57 -5.13 -25.45
N GLU A 182 9.81 -5.42 -25.74
CA GLU A 182 10.25 -6.79 -26.07
C GLU A 182 10.64 -7.59 -24.82
N ARG A 183 10.99 -6.93 -23.72
CA ARG A 183 11.51 -7.55 -22.51
C ARG A 183 10.41 -7.83 -21.49
N LYS A 184 10.22 -9.11 -21.12
CA LYS A 184 9.45 -9.50 -19.95
C LYS A 184 10.30 -9.32 -18.68
N VAL A 185 9.70 -8.73 -17.65
CA VAL A 185 10.35 -8.48 -16.36
C VAL A 185 9.71 -9.35 -15.29
N ARG A 186 10.50 -10.27 -14.72
CA ARG A 186 10.07 -11.08 -13.58
C ARG A 186 10.23 -10.30 -12.28
N LYS A 187 9.27 -10.48 -11.39
CA LYS A 187 9.32 -9.92 -10.04
C LYS A 187 10.56 -10.47 -9.29
N SER A 188 11.35 -9.58 -8.71
CA SER A 188 12.50 -9.93 -7.86
C SER A 188 12.07 -10.00 -6.40
N ILE A 189 12.29 -11.13 -5.74
CA ILE A 189 11.88 -11.36 -4.34
C ILE A 189 13.04 -11.85 -3.49
N ILE A 190 12.97 -11.53 -2.20
CA ILE A 190 13.81 -12.15 -1.17
C ILE A 190 13.07 -13.37 -0.64
N SER A 191 13.60 -14.55 -0.85
CA SER A 191 12.94 -15.82 -0.48
C SER A 191 12.86 -16.04 1.03
N ASN A 192 13.89 -15.67 1.77
CA ASN A 192 13.91 -15.74 3.23
C ASN A 192 13.93 -14.33 3.84
N LEU A 193 12.87 -13.95 4.57
CA LEU A 193 12.78 -12.62 5.18
C LEU A 193 13.78 -12.40 6.32
N ASP A 194 14.32 -13.44 6.94
CA ASP A 194 15.35 -13.29 7.97
C ASP A 194 16.66 -12.72 7.39
N ASP A 195 16.92 -12.96 6.09
CA ASP A 195 18.08 -12.42 5.37
C ASP A 195 17.85 -10.99 4.86
N ALA A 196 16.58 -10.55 4.81
CA ALA A 196 16.26 -9.18 4.42
C ALA A 196 16.73 -8.20 5.50
N PHE A 197 17.47 -7.17 5.06
CA PHE A 197 17.84 -6.07 5.96
C PHE A 197 16.60 -5.44 6.58
N PHE A 198 16.65 -5.26 7.90
CA PHE A 198 15.60 -4.54 8.62
C PHE A 198 16.24 -3.68 9.71
N PRO A 199 15.98 -2.35 9.72
CA PRO A 199 16.65 -1.44 10.65
C PRO A 199 16.07 -1.54 12.06
N THR A 200 16.95 -1.56 13.07
CA THR A 200 16.59 -1.45 14.48
C THR A 200 16.48 0.01 14.95
N TYR A 201 16.92 0.95 14.12
CA TYR A 201 16.66 2.37 14.25
C TYR A 201 15.58 2.78 13.25
N GLN A 202 14.71 3.71 13.64
CA GLN A 202 13.70 4.29 12.75
C GLN A 202 13.66 5.80 12.94
N ILE A 203 13.50 6.52 11.84
CA ILE A 203 13.40 7.97 11.84
C ILE A 203 12.16 8.36 12.65
N ARG A 204 12.33 9.32 13.55
CA ARG A 204 11.25 9.90 14.36
C ARG A 204 11.37 11.42 14.34
N SER A 205 10.27 12.07 14.63
CA SER A 205 10.16 13.52 14.72
C SER A 205 9.61 13.91 16.08
N GLU A 206 10.11 14.99 16.65
CA GLU A 206 9.54 15.60 17.86
C GLU A 206 8.22 16.34 17.55
N LYS A 207 8.03 16.77 16.29
CA LYS A 207 6.88 17.57 15.87
C LYS A 207 5.71 16.73 15.31
N VAL A 208 6.00 15.56 14.73
CA VAL A 208 5.02 14.79 13.97
C VAL A 208 4.98 13.34 14.46
N GLN A 209 3.83 12.92 14.95
CA GLN A 209 3.59 11.53 15.36
C GLN A 209 3.30 10.64 14.14
N PRO A 210 3.83 9.42 14.06
CA PRO A 210 3.49 8.46 13.01
C PRO A 210 2.00 8.10 12.99
N VAL A 211 1.47 7.62 11.85
CA VAL A 211 0.03 7.33 11.67
C VAL A 211 -0.52 6.35 12.71
N TYR A 212 0.24 5.31 13.05
CA TYR A 212 -0.19 4.30 14.03
C TYR A 212 0.28 4.59 15.45
N GLY A 213 0.74 5.82 15.71
CA GLY A 213 1.27 6.23 17.00
C GLY A 213 2.70 5.77 17.24
N ASP A 214 3.19 6.08 18.42
CA ASP A 214 4.55 5.74 18.79
C ASP A 214 4.72 4.25 19.05
N GLY A 215 5.87 3.70 18.66
CA GLY A 215 6.20 2.29 18.75
C GLY A 215 7.26 1.89 17.72
N TYR A 216 7.84 0.72 17.87
CA TYR A 216 8.73 0.15 16.87
C TYR A 216 7.91 -0.61 15.81
N TYR A 217 8.03 -0.18 14.56
CA TYR A 217 7.35 -0.80 13.41
C TYR A 217 8.18 -1.98 12.91
N VAL A 218 7.63 -3.19 12.94
CA VAL A 218 8.34 -4.40 12.52
C VAL A 218 7.48 -5.26 11.59
N GLU A 219 8.08 -5.69 10.48
CA GLU A 219 7.44 -6.60 9.52
C GLU A 219 7.56 -8.03 10.02
N ALA A 220 6.42 -8.63 10.41
CA ALA A 220 6.37 -10.02 10.84
C ALA A 220 6.28 -10.99 9.65
N SER A 221 5.60 -10.58 8.59
CA SER A 221 5.45 -11.36 7.36
C SER A 221 5.21 -10.48 6.16
N ARG A 222 5.55 -10.97 4.96
CA ARG A 222 5.29 -10.37 3.67
C ARG A 222 4.57 -11.37 2.78
N GLY A 223 3.51 -10.91 2.11
CA GLY A 223 2.64 -11.75 1.29
C GLY A 223 1.46 -12.33 2.06
N CYS A 224 0.50 -12.84 1.30
CA CYS A 224 -0.72 -13.44 1.81
C CYS A 224 -1.07 -14.68 0.97
N LYS A 225 -1.39 -15.81 1.64
CA LYS A 225 -1.73 -17.08 0.98
C LYS A 225 -3.14 -17.12 0.39
N TRP A 226 -4.00 -16.19 0.79
CA TRP A 226 -5.44 -16.26 0.52
C TRP A 226 -5.83 -15.85 -0.89
N LEU A 227 -5.01 -15.03 -1.58
CA LEU A 227 -5.22 -14.60 -2.96
C LEU A 227 -6.67 -14.15 -3.24
N CYS A 228 -7.23 -13.32 -2.32
CA CYS A 228 -8.57 -12.78 -2.50
C CYS A 228 -8.69 -12.06 -3.85
N PRO A 229 -9.73 -12.30 -4.68
CA PRO A 229 -9.78 -11.86 -6.08
C PRO A 229 -9.71 -10.36 -6.32
N PHE A 230 -9.94 -9.55 -5.28
CA PHE A 230 -9.88 -8.09 -5.31
C PHE A 230 -8.57 -7.51 -4.74
N CYS A 231 -7.74 -8.34 -4.06
CA CYS A 231 -6.66 -7.86 -3.23
C CYS A 231 -5.34 -7.78 -4.00
N LEU A 232 -4.98 -6.59 -4.48
CA LEU A 232 -3.70 -6.35 -5.16
C LEU A 232 -2.51 -6.91 -4.38
N GLU A 233 -2.44 -6.59 -3.07
CA GLU A 233 -1.32 -6.94 -2.22
C GLU A 233 -1.03 -8.45 -2.18
N SER A 234 -2.09 -9.29 -2.17
CA SER A 234 -1.89 -10.74 -2.11
C SER A 234 -1.22 -11.32 -3.36
N TYR A 235 -1.45 -10.72 -4.54
CA TYR A 235 -0.84 -11.17 -5.80
C TYR A 235 0.57 -10.62 -5.99
N ILE A 236 0.78 -9.33 -5.77
CA ILE A 236 2.09 -8.72 -6.00
C ILE A 236 3.15 -9.14 -4.97
N THR A 237 2.73 -9.52 -3.76
CA THR A 237 3.65 -9.94 -2.68
C THR A 237 3.73 -11.46 -2.51
N HIS A 238 2.98 -12.25 -3.30
CA HIS A 238 3.08 -13.71 -3.30
C HIS A 238 4.50 -14.19 -3.69
N PRO A 239 5.03 -15.30 -3.11
CA PRO A 239 4.47 -16.15 -2.08
C PRO A 239 4.55 -15.53 -0.67
N PRO A 240 3.72 -16.00 0.29
CA PRO A 240 3.82 -15.57 1.67
C PRO A 240 5.13 -16.02 2.31
N ARG A 241 5.77 -15.12 3.04
CA ARG A 241 7.06 -15.32 3.72
C ARG A 241 6.98 -14.77 5.13
N TYR A 242 7.61 -15.45 6.07
CA TYR A 242 7.52 -15.15 7.50
C TYR A 242 8.92 -14.96 8.07
N ARG A 243 9.10 -13.98 8.96
CA ARG A 243 10.31 -13.91 9.78
C ARG A 243 10.23 -14.93 10.89
N SER A 244 11.37 -15.54 11.22
CA SER A 244 11.44 -16.45 12.36
C SER A 244 11.11 -15.72 13.66
N ILE A 245 10.58 -16.44 14.64
CA ILE A 245 10.26 -15.87 15.96
C ILE A 245 11.52 -15.35 16.68
N SER A 246 12.66 -16.01 16.50
CA SER A 246 13.95 -15.57 17.05
C SER A 246 14.38 -14.24 16.46
N LYS A 247 14.24 -14.08 15.12
CA LYS A 247 14.56 -12.82 14.44
C LYS A 247 13.62 -11.69 14.88
N LEU A 248 12.31 -11.97 15.01
CA LEU A 248 11.33 -10.98 15.45
C LEU A 248 11.61 -10.50 16.88
N LYS A 249 11.86 -11.41 17.80
CA LYS A 249 12.22 -11.06 19.20
C LYS A 249 13.42 -10.14 19.22
N LYS A 250 14.53 -10.53 18.57
CA LYS A 250 15.74 -9.73 18.49
C LYS A 250 15.48 -8.33 17.91
N LEU A 251 14.76 -8.23 16.78
CA LEU A 251 14.43 -6.94 16.17
C LEU A 251 13.57 -6.07 17.10
N ILE A 252 12.61 -6.66 17.82
CA ILE A 252 11.74 -5.92 18.73
C ILE A 252 12.53 -5.42 19.95
N GLU A 253 13.33 -6.27 20.57
CA GLU A 253 14.18 -5.89 21.71
C GLU A 253 15.12 -4.74 21.36
N GLU A 254 15.91 -4.90 20.28
CA GLU A 254 16.84 -3.87 19.83
C GLU A 254 16.11 -2.59 19.38
N GLY A 255 15.04 -2.75 18.59
CA GLY A 255 14.32 -1.61 18.02
C GLY A 255 13.57 -0.79 19.06
N THR A 256 12.93 -1.44 20.02
CA THR A 256 12.24 -0.75 21.13
C THR A 256 13.23 -0.07 22.08
N ALA A 257 14.36 -0.70 22.36
CA ALA A 257 15.43 -0.10 23.16
C ALA A 257 16.02 1.15 22.48
N ASN A 258 16.31 1.07 21.17
CA ASN A 258 16.86 2.20 20.40
C ASN A 258 15.88 3.38 20.30
N LEU A 259 14.57 3.11 20.24
CA LEU A 259 13.53 4.13 20.20
C LEU A 259 13.05 4.57 21.58
N LYS A 260 13.45 3.88 22.64
CA LYS A 260 12.99 4.09 24.02
C LYS A 260 11.45 3.99 24.15
N VAL A 261 10.86 2.98 23.51
CA VAL A 261 9.42 2.70 23.51
C VAL A 261 9.13 1.30 24.01
N GLN A 262 7.96 1.09 24.58
CA GLN A 262 7.50 -0.23 25.08
C GLN A 262 6.33 -0.76 24.25
N ARG A 263 6.39 -0.54 22.92
CA ARG A 263 5.33 -0.94 21.99
C ARG A 263 5.88 -1.43 20.66
N ALA A 264 5.35 -2.58 20.18
CA ALA A 264 5.60 -3.12 18.85
C ALA A 264 4.38 -2.95 17.95
N ILE A 265 4.60 -2.47 16.72
CA ILE A 265 3.55 -2.36 15.70
C ILE A 265 3.89 -3.37 14.60
N LEU A 266 3.11 -4.47 14.56
CA LEU A 266 3.41 -5.65 13.78
C LEU A 266 2.81 -5.54 12.37
N TYR A 267 3.63 -5.37 11.34
CA TYR A 267 3.19 -5.35 9.96
C TYR A 267 3.04 -6.76 9.40
N SER A 268 1.87 -7.06 8.88
CA SER A 268 1.51 -8.30 8.20
C SER A 268 0.21 -8.12 7.42
N LEU A 269 0.06 -8.73 6.26
CA LEU A 269 -1.22 -8.75 5.53
C LEU A 269 -2.26 -9.66 6.18
N SER A 270 -1.82 -10.69 6.89
CA SER A 270 -2.67 -11.61 7.67
C SER A 270 -1.88 -12.20 8.82
N TYR A 271 -1.87 -11.50 9.95
CA TYR A 271 -0.98 -11.79 11.07
C TYR A 271 -1.12 -13.21 11.63
N PHE A 272 -2.36 -13.69 11.81
CA PHE A 272 -2.59 -15.02 12.39
C PHE A 272 -2.30 -16.20 11.44
N ASP A 273 -1.88 -15.94 10.21
CA ASP A 273 -1.31 -16.95 9.32
C ASP A 273 0.16 -17.22 9.64
N HIS A 274 0.81 -16.36 10.43
CA HIS A 274 2.18 -16.58 10.87
C HIS A 274 2.26 -17.79 11.80
N PRO A 275 3.13 -18.80 11.55
CA PRO A 275 3.17 -20.05 12.30
C PRO A 275 3.33 -19.88 13.81
N ASN A 276 4.03 -18.84 14.24
CA ASN A 276 4.29 -18.53 15.64
C ASN A 276 3.54 -17.29 16.15
N SER A 277 2.43 -16.93 15.50
CA SER A 277 1.68 -15.69 15.84
C SER A 277 1.29 -15.58 17.30
N LEU A 278 0.75 -16.65 17.90
CA LEU A 278 0.34 -16.67 19.30
C LEU A 278 1.56 -16.60 20.25
N LYS A 279 2.59 -17.42 19.97
CA LYS A 279 3.83 -17.42 20.75
C LYS A 279 4.50 -16.05 20.81
N LEU A 280 4.43 -15.28 19.71
CA LEU A 280 4.98 -13.93 19.68
C LEU A 280 4.15 -12.97 20.54
N LEU A 281 2.80 -13.02 20.48
CA LEU A 281 1.96 -12.16 21.30
C LEU A 281 2.09 -12.48 22.80
N GLU A 282 2.12 -13.75 23.16
CA GLU A 282 2.34 -14.20 24.53
C GLU A 282 3.70 -13.71 25.06
N TRP A 283 4.76 -13.83 24.25
CA TRP A 283 6.07 -13.32 24.61
C TRP A 283 6.08 -11.79 24.78
N LEU A 284 5.40 -11.05 23.90
CA LEU A 284 5.28 -9.60 24.04
C LEU A 284 4.62 -9.23 25.37
N LEU A 285 3.51 -9.88 25.72
CA LEU A 285 2.80 -9.63 26.98
C LEU A 285 3.66 -9.99 28.20
N SER A 286 4.35 -11.14 28.17
CA SER A 286 5.21 -11.56 29.30
C SER A 286 6.43 -10.67 29.53
N ASN A 287 6.83 -9.88 28.50
CA ASN A 287 7.89 -8.88 28.59
C ASN A 287 7.35 -7.43 28.68
N ASN A 288 6.09 -7.27 29.06
CA ASN A 288 5.42 -5.98 29.25
C ASN A 288 5.37 -5.08 28.00
N TYR A 289 5.44 -5.64 26.79
CA TYR A 289 5.22 -4.89 25.57
C TYR A 289 3.72 -4.77 25.27
N SER A 290 3.28 -3.56 24.95
CA SER A 290 2.04 -3.37 24.22
C SER A 290 2.27 -3.61 22.73
N PHE A 291 1.19 -3.94 21.98
CA PHE A 291 1.32 -4.15 20.54
C PHE A 291 0.08 -3.72 19.76
N SER A 292 0.25 -3.56 18.46
CA SER A 292 -0.83 -3.35 17.52
C SER A 292 -0.70 -4.26 16.30
N LEU A 293 -1.85 -4.79 15.88
CA LEU A 293 -2.01 -5.54 14.62
C LEU A 293 -2.76 -4.65 13.63
N PRO A 294 -2.22 -4.37 12.42
CA PRO A 294 -2.85 -3.42 11.48
C PRO A 294 -4.18 -3.93 10.93
N SER A 295 -4.26 -5.19 10.54
CA SER A 295 -5.52 -5.85 10.17
C SER A 295 -5.45 -7.33 10.43
N VAL A 296 -6.62 -7.93 10.66
CA VAL A 296 -6.74 -9.37 10.90
C VAL A 296 -7.90 -9.91 10.08
N ARG A 297 -7.74 -11.11 9.54
CA ARG A 297 -8.82 -11.82 8.87
C ARG A 297 -9.74 -12.40 9.93
N PHE A 298 -11.04 -12.20 9.77
CA PHE A 298 -12.03 -12.68 10.74
C PHE A 298 -12.08 -14.20 10.83
N ASP A 299 -11.86 -14.91 9.72
CA ASP A 299 -11.82 -16.37 9.65
C ASP A 299 -10.58 -16.99 10.34
N THR A 300 -9.60 -16.17 10.68
CA THR A 300 -8.47 -16.57 11.52
C THR A 300 -8.61 -16.15 12.99
N LEU A 301 -9.67 -15.39 13.34
CA LEU A 301 -9.93 -14.93 14.70
C LEU A 301 -10.65 -15.97 15.55
N SER A 302 -10.37 -15.94 16.86
CA SER A 302 -11.12 -16.64 17.91
C SER A 302 -11.32 -15.71 19.10
N LYS A 303 -12.19 -16.07 20.03
CA LYS A 303 -12.40 -15.30 21.27
C LYS A 303 -11.11 -15.09 22.05
N SER A 304 -10.28 -16.14 22.19
CA SER A 304 -8.98 -16.07 22.87
C SER A 304 -8.01 -15.10 22.17
N LYS A 305 -7.98 -15.08 20.83
CA LYS A 305 -7.14 -14.13 20.07
C LYS A 305 -7.61 -12.68 20.25
N ILE A 306 -8.92 -12.45 20.32
CA ILE A 306 -9.48 -11.12 20.61
C ILE A 306 -9.04 -10.67 22.00
N ASP A 307 -9.06 -11.57 23.00
CA ASP A 307 -8.60 -11.27 24.35
C ASP A 307 -7.13 -10.90 24.38
N LEU A 308 -6.28 -11.65 23.68
CA LEU A 308 -4.84 -11.31 23.55
C LEU A 308 -4.62 -9.94 22.90
N ILE A 309 -5.37 -9.62 21.84
CA ILE A 309 -5.29 -8.31 21.19
C ILE A 309 -5.69 -7.19 22.17
N ALA A 310 -6.73 -7.40 22.95
CA ALA A 310 -7.19 -6.45 23.97
C ALA A 310 -6.17 -6.24 25.07
N LEU A 311 -5.55 -7.33 25.57
CA LEU A 311 -4.45 -7.30 26.56
C LEU A 311 -3.23 -6.54 26.03
N GLY A 312 -2.92 -6.67 24.72
CA GLY A 312 -1.87 -5.91 24.06
C GLY A 312 -2.14 -4.41 23.92
N GLY A 313 -3.30 -3.94 24.38
CA GLY A 313 -3.66 -2.52 24.40
C GLY A 313 -4.45 -2.02 23.20
N GLN A 314 -4.73 -2.86 22.19
CA GLN A 314 -5.53 -2.46 21.05
C GLN A 314 -7.02 -2.35 21.42
N ARG A 315 -7.66 -1.24 21.02
CA ARG A 315 -9.04 -0.91 21.38
C ARG A 315 -10.05 -1.10 20.25
N THR A 316 -9.60 -1.38 19.04
CA THR A 316 -10.45 -1.54 17.86
C THR A 316 -10.11 -2.82 17.13
N ILE A 317 -11.10 -3.66 16.91
CA ILE A 317 -11.00 -4.83 16.03
C ILE A 317 -11.65 -4.47 14.70
N THR A 318 -10.86 -4.63 13.64
CA THR A 318 -11.34 -4.41 12.26
C THR A 318 -11.63 -5.75 11.61
N ILE A 319 -12.86 -5.92 11.14
CA ILE A 319 -13.35 -7.11 10.43
C ILE A 319 -13.83 -6.69 9.05
N ALA A 320 -13.36 -7.38 8.02
CA ALA A 320 -13.72 -7.12 6.63
C ALA A 320 -14.43 -8.33 6.00
N PRO A 321 -15.75 -8.49 6.20
CA PRO A 321 -16.53 -9.54 5.53
C PRO A 321 -16.62 -9.32 4.02
N GLU A 322 -16.48 -8.06 3.57
CA GLU A 322 -16.61 -7.52 2.21
C GLU A 322 -18.06 -7.56 1.69
N THR A 323 -18.78 -8.63 1.97
CA THR A 323 -20.19 -8.83 1.59
C THR A 323 -20.99 -9.39 2.77
N PRO A 324 -22.31 -9.12 2.85
CA PRO A 324 -23.17 -9.72 3.87
C PRO A 324 -23.57 -11.17 3.57
N TYR A 325 -23.23 -11.68 2.38
CA TYR A 325 -23.67 -12.97 1.87
C TYR A 325 -22.56 -14.02 1.99
N PRO A 326 -22.78 -15.14 2.74
CA PRO A 326 -21.76 -16.17 2.92
C PRO A 326 -21.25 -16.79 1.61
N ASP A 327 -22.14 -17.11 0.67
CA ASP A 327 -21.76 -17.74 -0.61
C ASP A 327 -20.88 -16.83 -1.46
N LEU A 328 -21.22 -15.54 -1.55
CA LEU A 328 -20.42 -14.56 -2.25
C LEU A 328 -19.08 -14.32 -1.53
N SER A 329 -19.09 -14.35 -0.20
CA SER A 329 -17.87 -14.23 0.60
C SER A 329 -16.89 -15.39 0.35
N CYS A 330 -17.40 -16.62 0.18
CA CYS A 330 -16.55 -17.75 -0.19
C CYS A 330 -15.87 -17.56 -1.55
N ARG A 331 -16.56 -16.98 -2.53
CA ARG A 331 -15.96 -16.64 -3.83
C ARG A 331 -14.94 -15.51 -3.76
N LEU A 332 -15.01 -14.71 -2.72
CA LEU A 332 -13.99 -13.72 -2.39
C LEU A 332 -12.82 -14.29 -1.54
N HIS A 333 -12.76 -15.61 -1.36
CA HIS A 333 -11.83 -16.33 -0.48
C HIS A 333 -11.87 -15.86 0.98
N LYS A 334 -13.08 -15.52 1.46
CA LYS A 334 -13.35 -15.07 2.83
C LYS A 334 -14.59 -15.78 3.40
N CYS A 335 -14.66 -17.10 3.29
CA CYS A 335 -15.79 -17.89 3.72
C CYS A 335 -16.14 -17.68 5.19
N PHE A 336 -17.44 -17.55 5.48
CA PHE A 336 -17.96 -17.54 6.85
C PHE A 336 -19.32 -18.21 6.95
N ARG A 337 -19.62 -18.73 8.14
CA ARG A 337 -21.00 -19.01 8.54
C ARG A 337 -21.52 -17.77 9.25
N LEU A 338 -22.71 -17.32 8.85
CA LEU A 338 -23.29 -16.07 9.36
C LEU A 338 -23.33 -16.03 10.89
N ARG A 339 -23.76 -17.14 11.52
CA ARG A 339 -23.82 -17.25 12.98
C ARG A 339 -22.46 -17.03 13.64
N ASP A 340 -21.42 -17.70 13.15
CA ASP A 340 -20.07 -17.63 13.74
C ASP A 340 -19.51 -16.19 13.66
N LEU A 341 -19.76 -15.51 12.54
CA LEU A 341 -19.32 -14.12 12.37
C LEU A 341 -20.11 -13.16 13.27
N LEU A 342 -21.42 -13.37 13.44
CA LEU A 342 -22.25 -12.59 14.37
C LEU A 342 -21.79 -12.80 15.82
N ASP A 343 -21.52 -14.05 16.23
CA ASP A 343 -21.03 -14.37 17.57
C ASP A 343 -19.65 -13.73 17.85
N LEU A 344 -18.80 -13.68 16.84
CA LEU A 344 -17.50 -13.02 16.93
C LEU A 344 -17.64 -11.49 17.08
N CYS A 345 -18.52 -10.87 16.29
CA CYS A 345 -18.82 -9.45 16.38
C CYS A 345 -19.42 -9.08 17.74
N ALA A 346 -20.36 -9.89 18.23
CA ALA A 346 -20.96 -9.72 19.55
C ALA A 346 -19.91 -9.78 20.66
N TYR A 347 -19.02 -10.77 20.59
CA TYR A 347 -17.93 -10.92 21.56
C TYR A 347 -17.00 -9.70 21.61
N VAL A 348 -16.63 -9.13 20.45
CA VAL A 348 -15.83 -7.90 20.38
C VAL A 348 -16.53 -6.76 21.14
N ILE A 349 -17.83 -6.61 20.96
CA ILE A 349 -18.64 -5.55 21.58
C ILE A 349 -18.74 -5.77 23.10
N GLU A 350 -19.00 -7.00 23.55
CA GLU A 350 -19.10 -7.39 24.96
C GLU A 350 -17.78 -7.16 25.72
N ARG A 351 -16.64 -7.34 25.04
CA ARG A 351 -15.30 -7.00 25.55
C ARG A 351 -15.01 -5.49 25.61
N LYS A 352 -16.03 -4.65 25.34
CA LYS A 352 -15.94 -3.19 25.33
C LYS A 352 -14.93 -2.65 24.31
N LEU A 353 -14.61 -3.44 23.27
CA LEU A 353 -13.80 -3.03 22.14
C LEU A 353 -14.66 -2.34 21.08
N ASN A 354 -14.04 -1.51 20.25
CA ASN A 354 -14.71 -0.95 19.08
C ASN A 354 -14.69 -1.97 17.93
N LEU A 355 -15.80 -2.12 17.23
CA LEU A 355 -15.92 -2.95 16.04
C LEU A 355 -15.95 -2.07 14.79
N LYS A 356 -14.99 -2.26 13.89
CA LYS A 356 -14.99 -1.61 12.58
C LYS A 356 -15.21 -2.66 11.49
N LEU A 357 -16.26 -2.45 10.69
CA LEU A 357 -16.65 -3.36 9.61
C LEU A 357 -16.40 -2.72 8.25
N TYR A 358 -15.85 -3.51 7.32
CA TYR A 358 -15.68 -3.12 5.93
C TYR A 358 -16.57 -3.93 5.00
N PHE A 359 -17.26 -3.23 4.09
CA PHE A 359 -18.02 -3.83 3.01
C PHE A 359 -17.67 -3.20 1.67
N MET A 360 -17.77 -4.00 0.61
CA MET A 360 -17.61 -3.55 -0.76
C MET A 360 -18.95 -3.54 -1.49
N LEU A 361 -19.11 -2.61 -2.43
CA LEU A 361 -20.21 -2.53 -3.39
C LEU A 361 -19.66 -2.65 -4.81
N GLY A 362 -20.40 -3.31 -5.70
CA GLY A 362 -19.99 -3.56 -7.07
C GLY A 362 -19.26 -4.89 -7.25
N VAL A 363 -19.39 -5.80 -6.29
CA VAL A 363 -18.89 -7.17 -6.43
C VAL A 363 -19.78 -7.91 -7.44
N PRO A 364 -19.21 -8.57 -8.48
CA PRO A 364 -20.00 -9.34 -9.43
C PRO A 364 -20.89 -10.39 -8.74
N GLY A 365 -22.16 -10.43 -9.12
CA GLY A 365 -23.14 -11.33 -8.51
C GLY A 365 -23.76 -10.82 -7.20
N GLU A 366 -23.48 -9.59 -6.77
CA GLU A 366 -24.16 -8.99 -5.63
C GLU A 366 -25.57 -8.50 -6.00
N ASN A 367 -26.59 -8.98 -5.28
CA ASN A 367 -27.96 -8.49 -5.37
C ASN A 367 -28.37 -7.87 -4.03
N HIS A 368 -28.92 -6.64 -4.06
CA HIS A 368 -29.42 -5.96 -2.86
C HIS A 368 -28.44 -5.95 -1.66
N SER A 369 -27.14 -5.80 -1.94
CA SER A 369 -26.12 -5.82 -0.89
C SER A 369 -26.34 -4.76 0.18
N GLU A 370 -26.92 -3.59 -0.19
CA GLU A 370 -27.27 -2.53 0.75
C GLU A 370 -28.33 -2.97 1.78
N GLU A 371 -29.28 -3.80 1.39
CA GLU A 371 -30.27 -4.38 2.31
C GLU A 371 -29.64 -5.46 3.17
N GLY A 372 -28.84 -6.32 2.55
CA GLY A 372 -28.08 -7.37 3.24
C GLY A 372 -27.15 -6.82 4.32
N ILE A 373 -26.41 -5.75 4.03
CA ILE A 373 -25.54 -5.06 5.00
C ILE A 373 -26.39 -4.49 6.14
N THR A 374 -27.54 -3.86 5.83
CA THR A 374 -28.42 -3.32 6.86
C THR A 374 -28.97 -4.42 7.78
N LYS A 375 -29.38 -5.55 7.21
CA LYS A 375 -29.85 -6.73 7.95
C LYS A 375 -28.73 -7.33 8.82
N PHE A 376 -27.52 -7.44 8.26
CA PHE A 376 -26.35 -7.93 8.98
C PHE A 376 -26.05 -7.08 10.23
N ILE A 377 -26.05 -5.75 10.10
CA ILE A 377 -25.83 -4.83 11.22
C ILE A 377 -26.96 -4.94 12.27
N ARG A 378 -28.22 -5.04 11.86
CA ARG A 378 -29.34 -5.27 12.78
C ARG A 378 -29.17 -6.57 13.56
N ASN A 379 -28.72 -7.62 12.90
CA ASN A 379 -28.46 -8.90 13.57
C ASN A 379 -27.36 -8.77 14.62
N ILE A 380 -26.27 -8.04 14.35
CA ILE A 380 -25.24 -7.77 15.37
C ILE A 380 -25.86 -7.03 16.56
N ILE A 381 -26.67 -5.99 16.32
CA ILE A 381 -27.30 -5.20 17.37
C ILE A 381 -28.23 -6.06 18.24
N SER A 382 -29.02 -6.93 17.63
CA SER A 382 -29.93 -7.81 18.35
C SER A 382 -29.24 -8.93 19.14
N HIS A 383 -28.03 -9.34 18.73
CA HIS A 383 -27.23 -10.36 19.43
C HIS A 383 -26.39 -9.77 20.59
N THR A 384 -26.34 -8.46 20.73
CA THR A 384 -25.53 -7.80 21.76
C THR A 384 -26.41 -7.18 22.86
N LYS A 385 -26.05 -7.41 24.12
CA LYS A 385 -26.82 -6.90 25.28
C LYS A 385 -26.66 -5.40 25.53
N LEU A 386 -25.52 -4.82 25.14
CA LEU A 386 -25.18 -3.43 25.39
C LEU A 386 -24.27 -2.89 24.29
N ILE A 387 -24.74 -1.89 23.57
CA ILE A 387 -23.93 -1.16 22.57
C ILE A 387 -23.74 0.27 23.05
N ARG A 388 -22.48 0.70 23.14
CA ARG A 388 -22.15 2.10 23.36
C ARG A 388 -22.32 2.90 22.07
N ARG A 389 -22.71 4.16 22.17
CA ARG A 389 -22.74 5.07 21.03
C ARG A 389 -21.39 5.05 20.31
N ASN A 390 -21.39 4.89 18.97
CA ASN A 390 -20.19 4.81 18.11
C ASN A 390 -19.25 3.60 18.34
N GLN A 391 -19.66 2.57 19.06
CA GLN A 391 -18.85 1.35 19.24
C GLN A 391 -18.74 0.55 17.94
N ILE A 392 -19.77 0.59 17.08
CA ILE A 392 -19.76 0.01 15.74
C ILE A 392 -19.55 1.10 14.71
N ARG A 393 -18.61 0.89 13.80
CA ARG A 393 -18.35 1.76 12.65
C ARG A 393 -18.39 0.91 11.39
N VAL A 394 -19.01 1.43 10.34
CA VAL A 394 -19.09 0.75 9.03
C VAL A 394 -18.39 1.60 7.99
N THR A 395 -17.53 0.97 7.21
CA THR A 395 -16.87 1.59 6.04
C THR A 395 -17.34 0.89 4.79
N ILE A 396 -17.83 1.67 3.82
CA ILE A 396 -18.32 1.19 2.53
C ILE A 396 -17.39 1.69 1.44
N ASN A 397 -16.80 0.76 0.70
CA ASN A 397 -15.93 1.03 -0.44
C ASN A 397 -16.56 0.51 -1.73
N PRO A 398 -16.35 1.14 -2.88
CA PRO A 398 -16.60 0.47 -4.15
C PRO A 398 -15.51 -0.59 -4.36
N LEU A 399 -15.83 -1.69 -5.03
CA LEU A 399 -14.82 -2.58 -5.56
C LEU A 399 -14.00 -1.83 -6.61
N ILE A 400 -12.69 -1.73 -6.39
CA ILE A 400 -11.76 -1.05 -7.29
C ILE A 400 -10.98 -2.12 -8.06
N PRO A 401 -11.22 -2.31 -9.37
CA PRO A 401 -10.45 -3.24 -10.19
C PRO A 401 -8.96 -2.89 -10.18
N LYS A 402 -8.11 -3.91 -10.01
CA LYS A 402 -6.66 -3.76 -9.92
C LYS A 402 -5.95 -4.67 -10.92
N ALA A 403 -4.86 -4.21 -11.49
CA ALA A 403 -3.97 -5.00 -12.35
C ALA A 403 -3.47 -6.26 -11.62
N HIS A 404 -3.23 -7.33 -12.34
CA HIS A 404 -2.80 -8.63 -11.82
C HIS A 404 -3.70 -9.22 -10.73
N THR A 405 -5.00 -8.91 -10.76
CA THR A 405 -6.02 -9.58 -9.94
C THR A 405 -7.12 -10.16 -10.83
N PRO A 406 -7.87 -11.18 -10.39
CA PRO A 406 -9.03 -11.67 -11.15
C PRO A 406 -10.04 -10.58 -11.51
N PHE A 407 -10.16 -9.54 -10.69
CA PHE A 407 -11.08 -8.43 -10.96
C PHE A 407 -10.55 -7.35 -11.92
N GLN A 408 -9.38 -7.54 -12.53
CA GLN A 408 -8.92 -6.65 -13.62
C GLN A 408 -9.85 -6.63 -14.84
N TYR A 409 -10.67 -7.68 -15.02
CA TYR A 409 -11.60 -7.85 -16.14
C TYR A 409 -12.95 -7.16 -15.96
N ILE A 410 -13.30 -6.77 -14.72
CA ILE A 410 -14.60 -6.17 -14.42
C ILE A 410 -14.56 -4.64 -14.46
N PRO A 411 -15.69 -3.96 -14.69
CA PRO A 411 -15.79 -2.52 -14.58
C PRO A 411 -15.86 -2.05 -13.12
N LEU A 412 -15.50 -0.80 -12.89
CA LEU A 412 -15.90 -0.09 -11.68
C LEU A 412 -17.43 0.10 -11.67
N ILE A 413 -18.08 -0.11 -10.53
CA ILE A 413 -19.52 0.15 -10.35
C ILE A 413 -19.90 1.55 -10.86
N SER A 414 -21.02 1.69 -11.56
CA SER A 414 -21.48 2.98 -12.08
C SER A 414 -21.70 3.99 -10.94
N LYS A 415 -21.41 5.26 -11.23
CA LYS A 415 -21.56 6.35 -10.24
C LYS A 415 -22.98 6.47 -9.71
N SER A 416 -23.99 6.31 -10.58
CA SER A 416 -25.40 6.39 -10.22
C SER A 416 -25.80 5.29 -9.24
N LEU A 417 -25.46 4.03 -9.57
CA LEU A 417 -25.77 2.87 -8.73
C LEU A 417 -25.05 2.93 -7.37
N TYR A 418 -23.75 3.29 -7.38
CA TYR A 418 -23.00 3.45 -6.13
C TYR A 418 -23.61 4.54 -5.23
N LYS A 419 -24.00 5.69 -5.80
CA LYS A 419 -24.64 6.77 -5.08
C LYS A 419 -26.01 6.33 -4.50
N GLN A 420 -26.82 5.60 -5.26
CA GLN A 420 -28.11 5.07 -4.81
C GLN A 420 -27.91 4.16 -3.60
N LYS A 421 -27.06 3.13 -3.72
CA LYS A 421 -26.78 2.16 -2.65
C LYS A 421 -26.20 2.83 -1.40
N THR A 422 -25.24 3.73 -1.56
CA THR A 422 -24.60 4.41 -0.40
C THR A 422 -25.52 5.41 0.29
N THR A 423 -26.42 6.08 -0.45
CA THR A 423 -27.45 6.95 0.14
C THR A 423 -28.43 6.15 0.99
N TYR A 424 -28.88 4.99 0.50
CA TYR A 424 -29.70 4.06 1.25
C TYR A 424 -29.00 3.61 2.55
N LEU A 425 -27.77 3.10 2.44
CA LEU A 425 -26.99 2.64 3.59
C LEU A 425 -26.77 3.72 4.63
N LYS A 426 -26.38 4.94 4.20
CA LYS A 426 -26.19 6.07 5.11
C LYS A 426 -27.46 6.39 5.89
N LYS A 427 -28.62 6.44 5.21
CA LYS A 427 -29.93 6.70 5.84
C LYS A 427 -30.29 5.60 6.85
N LYS A 428 -30.19 4.32 6.45
CA LYS A 428 -30.62 3.18 7.28
C LYS A 428 -29.69 2.95 8.48
N LEU A 429 -28.38 3.02 8.29
CA LEU A 429 -27.42 2.78 9.36
C LEU A 429 -27.32 3.95 10.35
N ASN A 430 -27.43 5.20 9.88
CA ASN A 430 -27.49 6.35 10.77
C ASN A 430 -28.73 6.29 11.68
N ALA A 431 -29.88 5.83 11.16
CA ALA A 431 -31.09 5.61 11.97
C ALA A 431 -30.91 4.56 13.08
N LEU A 432 -29.93 3.65 12.93
CA LEU A 432 -29.52 2.68 13.94
C LEU A 432 -28.41 3.22 14.87
N GLY A 433 -28.04 4.50 14.78
CA GLY A 433 -26.94 5.09 15.55
C GLY A 433 -25.52 4.64 15.11
N ILE A 434 -25.39 4.04 13.93
CA ILE A 434 -24.12 3.53 13.39
C ILE A 434 -23.43 4.61 12.56
N ARG A 435 -22.15 4.87 12.86
CA ARG A 435 -21.32 5.78 12.07
C ARG A 435 -20.87 5.10 10.77
N VAL A 436 -21.22 5.70 9.63
CA VAL A 436 -20.87 5.19 8.29
C VAL A 436 -19.86 6.10 7.63
N SER A 437 -18.76 5.52 7.16
CA SER A 437 -17.78 6.16 6.28
C SER A 437 -17.95 5.60 4.87
N ILE A 438 -18.06 6.47 3.87
CA ILE A 438 -18.25 6.08 2.47
C ILE A 438 -17.05 6.59 1.68
N TYR A 439 -16.40 5.68 0.93
CA TYR A 439 -15.32 6.06 0.04
C TYR A 439 -15.87 6.84 -1.17
N ASP A 440 -15.25 7.97 -1.51
CA ASP A 440 -15.72 8.78 -2.64
C ASP A 440 -15.47 8.06 -3.97
N TRP A 441 -16.53 7.89 -4.75
CA TRP A 441 -16.50 7.24 -6.06
C TRP A 441 -15.50 7.91 -7.04
N LYS A 442 -15.32 9.22 -6.96
CA LYS A 442 -14.40 9.93 -7.85
C LYS A 442 -12.95 9.49 -7.61
N TRP A 443 -12.56 9.26 -6.36
CA TRP A 443 -11.24 8.73 -6.04
C TRP A 443 -11.09 7.26 -6.45
N ALA A 444 -12.15 6.45 -6.34
CA ALA A 444 -12.14 5.08 -6.85
C ALA A 444 -12.00 5.07 -8.38
N PHE A 445 -12.71 5.96 -9.08
CA PHE A 445 -12.56 6.15 -10.52
C PHE A 445 -11.14 6.54 -10.89
N ALA A 446 -10.55 7.51 -10.21
CA ALA A 446 -9.18 7.95 -10.44
C ALA A 446 -8.15 6.82 -10.22
N GLN A 447 -8.32 6.02 -9.14
CA GLN A 447 -7.47 4.86 -8.89
C GLN A 447 -7.59 3.81 -9.99
N THR A 448 -8.82 3.47 -10.41
CA THR A 448 -9.05 2.50 -11.50
C THR A 448 -8.49 3.01 -12.82
N LEU A 449 -8.71 4.32 -13.10
CA LEU A 449 -8.20 4.99 -14.30
C LEU A 449 -6.68 4.84 -14.42
N ILE A 450 -5.94 5.13 -13.36
CA ILE A 450 -4.48 5.03 -13.37
C ILE A 450 -4.03 3.57 -13.31
N GLY A 451 -4.63 2.78 -12.41
CA GLY A 451 -4.21 1.40 -12.15
C GLY A 451 -4.36 0.45 -13.33
N LEU A 452 -5.29 0.73 -14.25
CA LEU A 452 -5.54 -0.10 -15.44
C LEU A 452 -5.09 0.56 -16.75
N ALA A 453 -4.44 1.71 -16.71
CA ALA A 453 -3.98 2.43 -17.90
C ALA A 453 -2.70 1.88 -18.49
N GLY A 454 -2.48 2.16 -19.76
CA GLY A 454 -1.16 2.05 -20.40
C GLY A 454 -0.35 3.34 -20.25
N LYS A 455 0.83 3.37 -20.89
CA LYS A 455 1.74 4.54 -20.86
C LYS A 455 1.15 5.80 -21.51
N ASP A 456 0.15 5.65 -22.37
CA ASP A 456 -0.57 6.73 -23.03
C ASP A 456 -1.25 7.69 -22.03
N ILE A 457 -1.53 7.24 -20.80
CA ILE A 457 -2.08 8.09 -19.74
C ILE A 457 -1.11 9.18 -19.27
N SER A 458 0.17 9.06 -19.55
CA SER A 458 1.21 9.96 -19.01
C SER A 458 0.93 11.45 -19.30
N LYS A 459 0.39 11.76 -20.51
CA LYS A 459 -0.02 13.13 -20.88
C LYS A 459 -1.14 13.64 -19.96
N LEU A 460 -2.16 12.81 -19.72
CA LEU A 460 -3.26 13.15 -18.81
C LEU A 460 -2.74 13.43 -17.40
N LEU A 461 -1.86 12.58 -16.89
CA LEU A 461 -1.30 12.74 -15.54
C LEU A 461 -0.51 14.03 -15.38
N VAL A 462 0.28 14.41 -16.38
CA VAL A 462 1.03 15.68 -16.38
C VAL A 462 0.06 16.86 -16.41
N VAL A 463 -0.95 16.87 -17.28
CA VAL A 463 -1.96 17.94 -17.34
C VAL A 463 -2.75 18.02 -16.02
N TRP A 464 -3.11 16.88 -15.45
CA TRP A 464 -3.79 16.85 -14.16
C TRP A 464 -2.93 17.40 -13.03
N ALA A 465 -1.65 17.05 -12.98
CA ALA A 465 -0.68 17.57 -12.02
C ALA A 465 -0.51 19.10 -12.14
N LEU A 466 -0.39 19.63 -13.38
CA LEU A 466 -0.32 21.08 -13.65
C LEU A 466 -1.57 21.83 -13.16
N LYS A 467 -2.72 21.16 -13.15
CA LYS A 467 -3.98 21.72 -12.61
C LYS A 467 -4.16 21.48 -11.09
N GLY A 468 -3.06 21.19 -10.40
CA GLY A 468 -3.02 21.00 -8.95
C GLY A 468 -3.29 19.58 -8.45
N GLY A 469 -3.56 18.59 -9.33
CA GLY A 469 -3.71 17.17 -8.97
C GLY A 469 -4.94 16.81 -8.13
N GLY A 470 -5.81 17.78 -7.81
CA GLY A 470 -7.03 17.54 -7.04
C GLY A 470 -8.10 16.81 -7.86
N ILE A 471 -9.01 16.09 -7.17
CA ILE A 471 -10.07 15.31 -7.84
C ILE A 471 -11.01 16.18 -8.70
N GLY A 472 -11.16 17.46 -8.34
CA GLY A 472 -11.98 18.41 -9.10
C GLY A 472 -11.41 18.71 -10.48
N SER A 473 -10.09 18.74 -10.63
CA SER A 473 -9.40 19.06 -11.89
C SER A 473 -9.24 17.86 -12.83
N LEU A 474 -9.48 16.62 -12.37
CA LEU A 474 -9.36 15.41 -13.19
C LEU A 474 -10.28 15.47 -14.43
N LYS A 475 -11.55 15.87 -14.26
CA LYS A 475 -12.51 15.97 -15.37
C LYS A 475 -12.03 16.96 -16.44
N THR A 476 -11.47 18.09 -16.04
CA THR A 476 -10.91 19.10 -16.94
C THR A 476 -9.69 18.55 -17.67
N ALA A 477 -8.80 17.84 -16.97
CA ALA A 477 -7.63 17.21 -17.57
C ALA A 477 -8.00 16.14 -18.61
N ILE A 478 -9.00 15.29 -18.30
CA ILE A 478 -9.53 14.29 -19.26
C ILE A 478 -10.05 14.98 -20.54
N LYS A 479 -10.87 16.05 -20.36
CA LYS A 479 -11.43 16.79 -21.52
C LYS A 479 -10.33 17.43 -22.37
N GLU A 480 -9.35 18.06 -21.73
CA GLU A 480 -8.26 18.76 -22.41
C GLU A 480 -7.32 17.81 -23.17
N THR A 481 -7.11 16.62 -22.66
CA THR A 481 -6.26 15.61 -23.30
C THR A 481 -7.03 14.70 -24.24
N ASN A 482 -8.36 14.79 -24.28
CA ASN A 482 -9.26 13.86 -24.98
C ASN A 482 -8.96 12.39 -24.67
N TYR A 483 -8.69 12.07 -23.40
CA TYR A 483 -8.26 10.74 -22.97
C TYR A 483 -9.43 9.76 -22.91
N ASP A 484 -9.30 8.60 -23.58
CA ASP A 484 -10.30 7.52 -23.49
C ASP A 484 -10.15 6.73 -22.18
N PHE A 485 -11.16 6.84 -21.34
CA PHE A 485 -11.27 6.11 -20.07
C PHE A 485 -12.32 4.98 -20.11
N SER A 486 -12.80 4.61 -21.28
CA SER A 486 -13.90 3.63 -21.43
C SER A 486 -13.59 2.28 -20.78
N TYR A 487 -12.31 1.88 -20.73
CA TYR A 487 -11.84 0.65 -20.09
C TYR A 487 -12.13 0.58 -18.58
N VAL A 488 -12.35 1.72 -17.91
CA VAL A 488 -12.70 1.78 -16.47
C VAL A 488 -14.12 1.25 -16.23
N LEU A 489 -15.04 1.47 -17.18
CA LEU A 489 -16.47 1.24 -17.04
C LEU A 489 -16.98 0.07 -17.89
N LYS A 490 -16.10 -0.69 -18.53
CA LYS A 490 -16.45 -1.82 -19.41
C LYS A 490 -15.85 -3.12 -18.90
N TYR A 491 -16.60 -4.21 -19.06
CA TYR A 491 -16.05 -5.56 -18.95
C TYR A 491 -14.99 -5.78 -20.02
N LYS A 492 -13.97 -6.57 -19.68
CA LYS A 492 -12.91 -6.97 -20.59
C LYS A 492 -13.01 -8.47 -20.85
N ASP A 493 -12.78 -8.85 -22.09
CA ASP A 493 -12.68 -10.26 -22.49
C ASP A 493 -11.48 -10.94 -21.81
N LEU A 494 -11.58 -12.26 -21.57
CA LEU A 494 -10.50 -13.04 -20.95
C LEU A 494 -9.22 -13.09 -21.81
N ASN A 495 -9.29 -12.75 -23.09
CA ASN A 495 -8.17 -12.63 -24.00
C ASN A 495 -7.70 -11.16 -24.17
N TYR A 496 -8.27 -10.23 -23.41
CA TYR A 496 -7.86 -8.82 -23.45
C TYR A 496 -6.37 -8.67 -23.12
N GLU A 497 -5.63 -7.98 -23.98
CA GLU A 497 -4.22 -7.68 -23.78
C GLU A 497 -4.04 -6.47 -22.86
N PHE A 498 -3.66 -6.74 -21.66
CA PHE A 498 -3.40 -5.70 -20.67
C PHE A 498 -2.05 -5.01 -20.90
N PRO A 499 -1.94 -3.69 -20.64
CA PRO A 499 -0.69 -2.95 -20.79
C PRO A 499 0.50 -3.55 -20.00
N TRP A 500 0.23 -4.16 -18.86
CA TRP A 500 1.24 -4.75 -17.96
C TRP A 500 1.61 -6.20 -18.26
N ASN A 501 1.22 -6.78 -19.40
CA ASN A 501 1.52 -8.18 -19.76
C ASN A 501 3.03 -8.53 -19.81
N LYS A 502 3.89 -7.51 -19.76
CA LYS A 502 5.35 -7.68 -19.68
C LYS A 502 5.85 -7.91 -18.25
N VAL A 503 5.05 -7.60 -17.25
CA VAL A 503 5.35 -7.90 -15.84
C VAL A 503 4.90 -9.32 -15.53
N VAL A 504 5.82 -10.15 -15.03
CA VAL A 504 5.56 -11.57 -14.74
C VAL A 504 5.61 -11.78 -13.22
N LEU A 505 4.44 -12.02 -12.63
CA LEU A 505 4.29 -12.33 -11.20
C LEU A 505 4.32 -13.84 -10.93
N GLY A 506 4.07 -14.68 -11.96
CA GLY A 506 3.99 -16.14 -11.88
C GLY A 506 2.63 -16.66 -11.42
N LEU A 507 1.58 -15.85 -11.52
CA LEU A 507 0.20 -16.17 -11.13
C LEU A 507 -0.79 -15.94 -12.29
N GLU A 508 -0.32 -15.67 -13.51
CA GLU A 508 -1.14 -15.22 -14.64
C GLU A 508 -2.25 -16.23 -14.99
N ASP A 509 -1.92 -17.53 -15.04
CA ASP A 509 -2.89 -18.59 -15.33
C ASP A 509 -3.93 -18.74 -14.21
N LEU A 510 -3.50 -18.63 -12.95
CA LEU A 510 -4.41 -18.65 -11.80
C LEU A 510 -5.38 -17.47 -11.88
N ILE A 511 -4.89 -16.27 -12.15
CA ILE A 511 -5.70 -15.05 -12.28
C ILE A 511 -6.77 -15.22 -13.37
N LYS A 512 -6.38 -15.76 -14.54
CA LYS A 512 -7.31 -15.97 -15.66
C LYS A 512 -8.38 -17.01 -15.32
N ARG A 513 -8.00 -18.13 -14.71
CA ARG A 513 -8.94 -19.18 -14.27
C ARG A 513 -9.94 -18.68 -13.23
N GLU A 514 -9.47 -17.97 -12.21
CA GLU A 514 -10.32 -17.38 -11.17
C GLU A 514 -11.26 -16.31 -11.75
N ALA A 515 -10.77 -15.50 -12.69
CA ALA A 515 -11.59 -14.51 -13.37
C ALA A 515 -12.73 -15.17 -14.18
N SER A 516 -12.46 -16.25 -14.91
CA SER A 516 -13.47 -17.01 -15.64
C SER A 516 -14.58 -17.50 -14.70
N ALA A 517 -14.22 -18.15 -13.59
CA ALA A 517 -15.18 -18.69 -12.63
C ALA A 517 -16.04 -17.58 -11.98
N LEU A 518 -15.45 -16.42 -11.70
CA LEU A 518 -16.16 -15.26 -11.14
C LEU A 518 -17.11 -14.60 -12.17
N LEU A 519 -16.71 -14.50 -13.42
CA LEU A 519 -17.55 -13.94 -14.48
C LEU A 519 -18.75 -14.88 -14.79
N GLU A 520 -18.53 -16.19 -14.87
CA GLU A 520 -19.61 -17.17 -15.00
C GLU A 520 -20.61 -17.11 -13.85
N TYR A 521 -20.13 -16.94 -12.62
CA TYR A 521 -20.98 -16.74 -11.46
C TYR A 521 -21.80 -15.46 -11.59
N ALA A 522 -21.17 -14.35 -11.95
CA ALA A 522 -21.84 -13.07 -12.13
C ALA A 522 -22.99 -13.14 -13.13
N LEU A 523 -22.78 -13.82 -14.28
CA LEU A 523 -23.80 -14.00 -15.31
C LEU A 523 -25.04 -14.76 -14.82
N LYS A 524 -24.87 -15.71 -13.88
CA LYS A 524 -25.99 -16.48 -13.31
C LYS A 524 -26.90 -15.66 -12.39
N TYR A 525 -26.40 -14.56 -11.83
CA TYR A 525 -27.10 -13.76 -10.81
C TYR A 525 -27.42 -12.32 -11.27
N THR A 526 -27.13 -11.98 -12.54
CA THR A 526 -27.49 -10.67 -13.13
C THR A 526 -28.87 -10.66 -13.78
N HIS A 527 -29.68 -11.74 -13.63
CA HIS A 527 -31.06 -11.83 -14.13
C HIS A 527 -32.09 -11.62 -13.03
#